data_5acef5c7f1489e4ef02482e897103c32
#
_entry.id   5acef5c7f1489e4ef02482e897103c32
#
_cell.length_a   1.000
_cell.length_b   1.000
_cell.length_c   1.000
_cell.angle_alpha   90.00
_cell.angle_beta   90.00
_cell.angle_gamma   90.00
#
_symmetry.space_group_name_H-M   'P 1'
#
loop_
_entity.id
_entity.type
_entity.pdbx_description
1 polymer ?
#
loop_
_entity_poly.entity_id
_entity_poly.type
_entity_poly.pdbx_seq_one_letter_code
_entity_poly.pdbx_strand_id
1 'polypeptide(L)'
;MGTFPGDGQPYRIRPIRPDDAQRERDFIAALSPESRYLRFMHALRELCPADVERLVNVDQHRTMALVAVAGEDSAERIVGVARYAADSDTECEFAVAVVDDWQSHGIGARLTGLLFEHAAREGFKIIYGRVLPGNQHMLELAEWLGLTLGTPRAGEHEIRAWRRLDSPAGR
;
A
#
# COMPACT_ATOMS: atom_id res chain seq x y z
N MET A 1 -3.38 -2.75 18.01
CA MET A 1 -2.11 -3.50 17.89
C MET A 1 -2.42 -4.85 17.26
N GLY A 2 -1.79 -5.19 16.15
CA GLY A 2 -1.92 -6.50 15.52
C GLY A 2 -0.78 -7.40 15.97
N THR A 3 -1.09 -8.68 16.21
CA THR A 3 -0.07 -9.71 16.50
C THR A 3 -0.12 -10.74 15.38
N PHE A 4 1.03 -11.18 14.90
CA PHE A 4 1.09 -12.19 13.86
C PHE A 4 0.77 -13.58 14.39
N PRO A 5 -0.11 -14.34 13.72
CA PRO A 5 -0.20 -15.76 13.99
C PRO A 5 1.06 -16.42 13.44
N GLY A 6 1.90 -16.92 14.30
CA GLY A 6 3.06 -17.75 13.94
C GLY A 6 4.40 -17.27 14.44
N ASP A 7 4.74 -16.00 14.33
CA ASP A 7 6.08 -15.50 14.68
C ASP A 7 6.10 -14.63 15.94
N GLY A 8 4.93 -14.29 16.48
CA GLY A 8 4.83 -13.57 17.76
C GLY A 8 5.41 -12.14 17.75
N GLN A 9 5.85 -11.63 16.62
CA GLN A 9 6.35 -10.25 16.52
C GLN A 9 5.20 -9.26 16.42
N PRO A 10 5.02 -8.35 17.38
CA PRO A 10 3.97 -7.34 17.31
C PRO A 10 4.31 -6.27 16.28
N TYR A 11 3.28 -5.74 15.65
CA TYR A 11 3.36 -4.56 14.80
C TYR A 11 2.22 -3.60 15.11
N ARG A 12 2.41 -2.35 14.76
CA ARG A 12 1.39 -1.30 14.88
C ARG A 12 1.14 -0.68 13.52
N ILE A 13 -0.08 -0.21 13.30
CA ILE A 13 -0.42 0.56 12.09
C ILE A 13 -0.69 1.99 12.52
N ARG A 14 -0.07 2.93 11.83
CA ARG A 14 -0.24 4.37 12.03
C ARG A 14 -0.06 5.15 10.72
N PRO A 15 -0.55 6.41 10.65
CA PRO A 15 -0.18 7.29 9.55
C PRO A 15 1.34 7.48 9.48
N ILE A 16 1.85 7.63 8.24
CA ILE A 16 3.23 8.03 8.01
C ILE A 16 3.46 9.45 8.51
N ARG A 17 4.68 9.75 8.93
CA ARG A 17 5.11 11.05 9.46
C ARG A 17 6.30 11.59 8.69
N PRO A 18 6.52 12.92 8.68
CA PRO A 18 7.70 13.51 8.05
C PRO A 18 9.05 12.95 8.59
N ASP A 19 9.11 12.60 9.87
CA ASP A 19 10.30 12.00 10.49
C ASP A 19 10.52 10.52 10.14
N ASP A 20 9.63 9.92 9.34
CA ASP A 20 9.82 8.56 8.80
C ASP A 20 10.70 8.50 7.54
N ALA A 21 11.27 9.62 7.08
CA ALA A 21 12.02 9.65 5.82
C ALA A 21 13.11 8.58 5.74
N GLN A 22 13.89 8.39 6.80
CA GLN A 22 14.92 7.35 6.81
C GLN A 22 14.30 5.95 6.86
N ARG A 23 13.25 5.74 7.65
CA ARG A 23 12.52 4.46 7.72
C ARG A 23 11.90 4.08 6.38
N GLU A 24 11.38 5.06 5.64
CA GLU A 24 10.82 4.84 4.29
C GLU A 24 11.93 4.44 3.30
N ARG A 25 13.10 5.08 3.34
CA ARG A 25 14.26 4.65 2.54
C ARG A 25 14.67 3.22 2.86
N ASP A 26 14.82 2.91 4.13
CA ASP A 26 15.23 1.59 4.60
C ASP A 26 14.20 0.52 4.21
N PHE A 27 12.91 0.86 4.29
CA PHE A 27 11.82 0.01 3.83
C PHE A 27 11.92 -0.33 2.34
N ILE A 28 12.10 0.69 1.49
CA ILE A 28 12.22 0.49 0.05
C ILE A 28 13.48 -0.30 -0.30
N ALA A 29 14.58 -0.04 0.39
CA ALA A 29 15.82 -0.78 0.22
C ALA A 29 15.70 -2.26 0.66
N ALA A 30 14.85 -2.55 1.64
CA ALA A 30 14.61 -3.90 2.14
C ALA A 30 13.67 -4.73 1.23
N LEU A 31 12.92 -4.10 0.32
CA LEU A 31 12.14 -4.81 -0.68
C LEU A 31 13.09 -5.57 -1.63
N SER A 32 12.73 -6.82 -1.96
CA SER A 32 13.45 -7.54 -3.02
C SER A 32 13.39 -6.78 -4.35
N PRO A 33 14.31 -7.02 -5.28
CA PRO A 33 14.21 -6.40 -6.62
C PRO A 33 12.88 -6.67 -7.31
N GLU A 34 12.32 -7.86 -7.13
CA GLU A 34 11.00 -8.24 -7.64
C GLU A 34 9.88 -7.44 -6.99
N SER A 35 9.81 -7.42 -5.65
CA SER A 35 8.78 -6.67 -4.91
C SER A 35 8.85 -5.18 -5.20
N ARG A 36 10.05 -4.63 -5.35
CA ARG A 36 10.28 -3.24 -5.73
C ARG A 36 9.78 -2.95 -7.14
N TYR A 37 10.08 -3.82 -8.10
CA TYR A 37 9.60 -3.72 -9.47
C TYR A 37 8.07 -3.79 -9.52
N LEU A 38 7.45 -4.76 -8.83
CA LEU A 38 6.00 -4.92 -8.78
C LEU A 38 5.30 -3.70 -8.15
N ARG A 39 5.95 -3.04 -7.18
CA ARG A 39 5.41 -1.85 -6.52
C ARG A 39 5.51 -0.59 -7.38
N PHE A 40 6.65 -0.38 -8.03
CA PHE A 40 6.94 0.84 -8.80
C PHE A 40 6.78 0.66 -10.30
N MET A 41 6.55 -0.56 -10.78
CA MET A 41 6.35 -0.94 -12.19
C MET A 41 7.49 -0.55 -13.12
N HIS A 42 8.68 -0.29 -12.54
CA HIS A 42 9.92 -0.04 -13.28
C HIS A 42 11.12 -0.42 -12.42
N ALA A 43 12.27 -0.57 -13.04
CA ALA A 43 13.53 -0.87 -12.35
C ALA A 43 13.99 0.37 -11.58
N LEU A 44 13.63 0.44 -10.30
CA LEU A 44 14.04 1.51 -9.40
C LEU A 44 15.34 1.11 -8.71
N ARG A 45 16.42 1.86 -8.93
CA ARG A 45 17.71 1.62 -8.26
C ARG A 45 17.79 2.37 -6.93
N GLU A 46 17.47 3.65 -6.95
CA GLU A 46 17.45 4.51 -5.76
C GLU A 46 16.37 5.58 -5.89
N LEU A 47 15.80 5.96 -4.75
CA LEU A 47 14.95 7.15 -4.67
C LEU A 47 15.79 8.38 -4.39
N CYS A 48 15.54 9.46 -5.11
CA CYS A 48 16.16 10.72 -4.74
C CYS A 48 15.54 11.29 -3.44
N PRO A 49 16.25 12.15 -2.70
CA PRO A 49 15.73 12.73 -1.46
C PRO A 49 14.36 13.42 -1.63
N ALA A 50 14.12 14.11 -2.75
CA ALA A 50 12.86 14.77 -3.03
C ALA A 50 11.69 13.78 -3.20
N ASP A 51 11.95 12.58 -3.72
CA ASP A 51 10.91 11.54 -3.83
C ASP A 51 10.53 11.01 -2.45
N VAL A 52 11.52 10.77 -1.59
CA VAL A 52 11.28 10.35 -0.20
C VAL A 52 10.50 11.40 0.56
N GLU A 53 10.86 12.68 0.42
CA GLU A 53 10.14 13.78 1.03
C GLU A 53 8.66 13.80 0.63
N ARG A 54 8.35 13.60 -0.65
CA ARG A 54 6.96 13.50 -1.12
C ARG A 54 6.22 12.29 -0.54
N LEU A 55 6.92 11.17 -0.32
CA LEU A 55 6.32 9.97 0.23
C LEU A 55 5.95 10.10 1.71
N VAL A 56 6.67 10.91 2.49
CA VAL A 56 6.43 11.07 3.93
C VAL A 56 5.60 12.30 4.27
N ASN A 57 5.57 13.33 3.40
CA ASN A 57 4.78 14.55 3.59
C ASN A 57 3.44 14.46 2.87
N VAL A 58 2.51 13.68 3.44
CA VAL A 58 1.15 13.54 2.93
C VAL A 58 0.20 14.52 3.64
N ASP A 59 -0.82 15.01 2.94
CA ASP A 59 -1.81 15.93 3.50
C ASP A 59 -2.93 15.22 4.28
N GLN A 60 -2.96 13.89 4.24
CA GLN A 60 -3.95 13.03 4.88
C GLN A 60 -5.38 13.15 4.32
N HIS A 61 -5.56 13.87 3.22
CA HIS A 61 -6.83 14.06 2.52
C HIS A 61 -6.75 13.58 1.08
N ARG A 62 -6.04 14.29 0.23
CA ARG A 62 -5.82 13.90 -1.17
C ARG A 62 -4.69 12.87 -1.33
N THR A 63 -3.79 12.84 -0.39
CA THR A 63 -2.75 11.82 -0.25
C THR A 63 -2.75 11.27 1.17
N MET A 64 -2.66 9.97 1.30
CA MET A 64 -2.60 9.27 2.58
C MET A 64 -1.63 8.12 2.51
N ALA A 65 -0.91 7.87 3.59
CA ALA A 65 -0.14 6.65 3.73
C ALA A 65 -0.25 6.11 5.16
N LEU A 66 -0.51 4.82 5.26
CA LEU A 66 -0.47 4.05 6.49
C LEU A 66 0.76 3.15 6.48
N VAL A 67 1.46 3.11 7.58
CA VAL A 67 2.64 2.26 7.77
C VAL A 67 2.38 1.21 8.83
N ALA A 68 2.81 -0.01 8.56
CA ALA A 68 2.96 -1.04 9.58
C ALA A 68 4.39 -0.96 10.10
N VAL A 69 4.54 -0.75 11.40
CA VAL A 69 5.84 -0.61 12.06
C VAL A 69 6.05 -1.73 13.07
N ALA A 70 7.25 -2.28 13.06
CA ALA A 70 7.72 -3.29 14.00
C ALA A 70 8.91 -2.76 14.78
N GLY A 71 9.12 -3.28 16.00
CA GLY A 71 10.15 -2.82 16.91
C GLY A 71 9.69 -1.64 17.75
N GLU A 72 10.55 -1.19 18.65
CA GLU A 72 10.30 -0.10 19.57
C GLU A 72 11.45 0.92 19.53
N ASP A 73 11.11 2.17 19.79
CA ASP A 73 12.08 3.28 19.89
C ASP A 73 13.01 3.37 18.67
N SER A 74 14.31 3.32 18.91
CA SER A 74 15.34 3.42 17.85
C SER A 74 15.39 2.21 16.92
N ALA A 75 14.80 1.07 17.31
CA ALA A 75 14.69 -0.14 16.51
C ALA A 75 13.39 -0.20 15.67
N GLU A 76 12.52 0.81 15.79
CA GLU A 76 11.29 0.89 15.00
C GLU A 76 11.61 0.95 13.50
N ARG A 77 11.00 0.05 12.73
CA ARG A 77 11.16 -0.03 11.28
C ARG A 77 9.82 -0.23 10.59
N ILE A 78 9.69 0.32 9.39
CA ILE A 78 8.52 0.09 8.54
C ILE A 78 8.66 -1.29 7.89
N VAL A 79 7.62 -2.11 7.97
CA VAL A 79 7.54 -3.44 7.37
C VAL A 79 6.45 -3.53 6.30
N GLY A 80 5.57 -2.55 6.23
CA GLY A 80 4.54 -2.46 5.19
C GLY A 80 4.05 -1.02 5.05
N VAL A 81 3.64 -0.66 3.84
CA VAL A 81 3.07 0.65 3.52
C VAL A 81 1.90 0.45 2.57
N ALA A 82 0.76 1.07 2.89
CA ALA A 82 -0.34 1.26 1.96
C ALA A 82 -0.60 2.76 1.83
N ARG A 83 -0.78 3.23 0.60
CA ARG A 83 -1.02 4.65 0.32
C ARG A 83 -2.02 4.85 -0.81
N TYR A 84 -2.69 5.99 -0.80
CA TYR A 84 -3.42 6.46 -1.96
C TYR A 84 -3.04 7.89 -2.34
N ALA A 85 -3.29 8.23 -3.58
CA ALA A 85 -3.25 9.58 -4.09
C ALA A 85 -4.52 9.84 -4.90
N ALA A 86 -5.14 11.01 -4.70
CA ALA A 86 -6.32 11.42 -5.44
C ALA A 86 -5.98 11.62 -6.92
N ASP A 87 -6.77 11.01 -7.77
CA ASP A 87 -6.74 11.21 -9.22
C ASP A 87 -7.75 12.29 -9.64
N SER A 88 -8.88 12.31 -8.95
CA SER A 88 -9.93 13.32 -9.09
C SER A 88 -10.56 13.65 -7.73
N ASP A 89 -11.64 14.36 -7.70
CA ASP A 89 -12.39 14.62 -6.46
C ASP A 89 -13.17 13.39 -5.97
N THR A 90 -13.34 12.39 -6.81
CA THR A 90 -14.13 11.19 -6.50
C THR A 90 -13.36 9.89 -6.59
N GLU A 91 -12.19 9.88 -7.20
CA GLU A 91 -11.37 8.69 -7.39
C GLU A 91 -9.97 8.86 -6.83
N CYS A 92 -9.44 7.79 -6.24
CA CYS A 92 -8.05 7.73 -5.80
C CYS A 92 -7.40 6.40 -6.19
N GLU A 93 -6.09 6.48 -6.45
CA GLU A 93 -5.27 5.31 -6.76
C GLU A 93 -4.52 4.87 -5.52
N PHE A 94 -4.58 3.57 -5.21
CA PHE A 94 -3.84 3.00 -4.09
C PHE A 94 -2.69 2.11 -4.54
N ALA A 95 -1.76 1.92 -3.63
CA ALA A 95 -0.69 0.96 -3.76
C ALA A 95 -0.33 0.41 -2.38
N VAL A 96 0.13 -0.82 -2.32
CA VAL A 96 0.56 -1.49 -1.09
C VAL A 96 1.83 -2.28 -1.35
N ALA A 97 2.72 -2.29 -0.38
CA ALA A 97 3.91 -3.14 -0.38
C ALA A 97 4.22 -3.58 1.05
N VAL A 98 4.72 -4.80 1.18
CA VAL A 98 5.17 -5.41 2.44
C VAL A 98 6.53 -6.03 2.19
N VAL A 99 7.49 -5.85 3.11
CA VAL A 99 8.81 -6.48 2.98
C VAL A 99 8.65 -8.00 2.96
N ASP A 100 9.50 -8.69 2.19
CA ASP A 100 9.33 -10.09 1.82
C ASP A 100 9.15 -11.02 3.04
N ASP A 101 9.96 -10.85 4.09
CA ASP A 101 9.88 -11.65 5.32
C ASP A 101 8.57 -11.47 6.11
N TRP A 102 7.82 -10.43 5.81
CA TRP A 102 6.56 -10.09 6.46
C TRP A 102 5.34 -10.30 5.56
N GLN A 103 5.53 -10.79 4.35
CA GLN A 103 4.44 -11.14 3.45
C GLN A 103 3.68 -12.39 3.94
N SER A 104 2.46 -12.57 3.44
CA SER A 104 1.59 -13.71 3.77
C SER A 104 1.13 -13.79 5.24
N HIS A 105 1.27 -12.70 6.00
CA HIS A 105 0.82 -12.59 7.39
C HIS A 105 -0.42 -11.67 7.57
N GLY A 106 -1.05 -11.28 6.47
CA GLY A 106 -2.25 -10.44 6.48
C GLY A 106 -2.03 -8.95 6.68
N ILE A 107 -0.79 -8.47 6.71
CA ILE A 107 -0.47 -7.04 6.88
C ILE A 107 -1.00 -6.22 5.72
N GLY A 108 -0.75 -6.67 4.49
CA GLY A 108 -1.22 -5.96 3.29
C GLY A 108 -2.73 -5.78 3.28
N ALA A 109 -3.46 -6.85 3.60
CA ALA A 109 -4.92 -6.82 3.70
C ALA A 109 -5.40 -5.84 4.77
N ARG A 110 -4.78 -5.83 5.94
CA ARG A 110 -5.16 -4.96 7.05
C ARG A 110 -4.85 -3.49 6.76
N LEU A 111 -3.65 -3.20 6.25
CA LEU A 111 -3.26 -1.86 5.82
C LEU A 111 -4.23 -1.32 4.77
N THR A 112 -4.51 -2.12 3.75
CA THR A 112 -5.37 -1.72 2.64
C THR A 112 -6.82 -1.53 3.08
N GLY A 113 -7.34 -2.41 3.95
CA GLY A 113 -8.67 -2.26 4.53
C GLY A 113 -8.83 -0.92 5.27
N LEU A 114 -7.91 -0.59 6.16
CA LEU A 114 -7.91 0.68 6.89
C LEU A 114 -7.73 1.89 5.97
N LEU A 115 -6.91 1.75 4.93
CA LEU A 115 -6.73 2.80 3.93
C LEU A 115 -8.04 3.08 3.17
N PHE A 116 -8.78 2.03 2.79
CA PHE A 116 -10.06 2.15 2.10
C PHE A 116 -11.13 2.82 2.97
N GLU A 117 -11.17 2.47 4.26
CA GLU A 117 -12.05 3.13 5.23
C GLU A 117 -11.72 4.63 5.36
N HIS A 118 -10.44 4.99 5.35
CA HIS A 118 -10.01 6.37 5.37
C HIS A 118 -10.45 7.10 4.09
N ALA A 119 -10.18 6.52 2.92
CA ALA A 119 -10.57 7.10 1.64
C ALA A 119 -12.10 7.32 1.54
N ALA A 120 -12.90 6.38 2.05
CA ALA A 120 -14.36 6.53 2.11
C ALA A 120 -14.79 7.71 3.00
N ARG A 121 -14.15 7.89 4.15
CA ARG A 121 -14.41 9.03 5.06
C ARG A 121 -14.04 10.37 4.44
N GLU A 122 -12.98 10.40 3.62
CA GLU A 122 -12.57 11.59 2.86
C GLU A 122 -13.49 11.90 1.66
N GLY A 123 -14.47 11.03 1.38
CA GLY A 123 -15.48 11.26 0.36
C GLY A 123 -15.21 10.67 -1.00
N PHE A 124 -14.11 9.92 -1.17
CA PHE A 124 -13.86 9.20 -2.41
C PHE A 124 -14.92 8.13 -2.65
N LYS A 125 -15.31 7.98 -3.91
CA LYS A 125 -16.35 7.04 -4.35
C LYS A 125 -15.78 5.77 -4.96
N ILE A 126 -14.61 5.89 -5.58
CA ILE A 126 -13.91 4.79 -6.23
C ILE A 126 -12.46 4.80 -5.78
N ILE A 127 -11.98 3.63 -5.40
CA ILE A 127 -10.56 3.38 -5.21
C ILE A 127 -10.11 2.31 -6.20
N TYR A 128 -8.95 2.52 -6.80
CA TYR A 128 -8.39 1.57 -7.76
C TYR A 128 -6.87 1.45 -7.58
N GLY A 129 -6.35 0.33 -7.99
CA GLY A 129 -4.92 0.07 -8.09
C GLY A 129 -4.57 -0.49 -9.46
N ARG A 130 -3.32 -0.31 -9.87
CA ARG A 130 -2.78 -0.91 -11.09
C ARG A 130 -1.93 -2.11 -10.70
N VAL A 131 -2.21 -3.25 -11.31
CA VAL A 131 -1.59 -4.52 -10.97
C VAL A 131 -0.99 -5.15 -12.22
N LEU A 132 0.27 -5.54 -12.14
CA LEU A 132 0.89 -6.34 -13.19
C LEU A 132 0.28 -7.75 -13.22
N PRO A 133 0.00 -8.34 -14.40
CA PRO A 133 -0.61 -9.66 -14.50
C PRO A 133 0.17 -10.78 -13.79
N GLY A 134 1.50 -10.63 -13.67
CA GLY A 134 2.36 -11.58 -12.96
C GLY A 134 2.40 -11.41 -11.45
N ASN A 135 1.75 -10.37 -10.90
CA ASN A 135 1.72 -10.10 -9.47
C ASN A 135 0.58 -10.90 -8.80
N GLN A 136 0.79 -12.21 -8.64
CA GLN A 136 -0.21 -13.13 -8.10
C GLN A 136 -0.65 -12.74 -6.69
N HIS A 137 0.27 -12.36 -5.81
CA HIS A 137 -0.07 -11.93 -4.44
C HIS A 137 -1.01 -10.71 -4.44
N MET A 138 -0.79 -9.74 -5.33
CA MET A 138 -1.66 -8.57 -5.42
C MET A 138 -3.02 -8.92 -6.01
N LEU A 139 -3.08 -9.83 -6.97
CA LEU A 139 -4.35 -10.30 -7.53
C LEU A 139 -5.20 -11.03 -6.48
N GLU A 140 -4.61 -11.89 -5.68
CA GLU A 140 -5.27 -12.56 -4.56
C GLU A 140 -5.76 -11.58 -3.50
N LEU A 141 -4.93 -10.59 -3.16
CA LEU A 141 -5.32 -9.51 -2.24
C LEU A 141 -6.50 -8.70 -2.80
N ALA A 142 -6.47 -8.39 -4.10
CA ALA A 142 -7.53 -7.65 -4.77
C ALA A 142 -8.86 -8.42 -4.71
N GLU A 143 -8.86 -9.72 -4.95
CA GLU A 143 -10.03 -10.57 -4.81
C GLU A 143 -10.55 -10.58 -3.36
N TRP A 144 -9.66 -10.76 -2.41
CA TRP A 144 -10.02 -10.76 -0.98
C TRP A 144 -10.61 -9.42 -0.52
N LEU A 145 -10.12 -8.29 -1.05
CA LEU A 145 -10.63 -6.95 -0.78
C LEU A 145 -11.95 -6.64 -1.54
N GLY A 146 -12.43 -7.56 -2.37
CA GLY A 146 -13.64 -7.36 -3.18
C GLY A 146 -13.46 -6.38 -4.33
N LEU A 147 -12.25 -6.27 -4.86
CA LEU A 147 -11.98 -5.46 -6.05
C LEU A 147 -12.43 -6.17 -7.33
N THR A 148 -12.96 -5.41 -8.24
CA THR A 148 -13.24 -5.89 -9.60
C THR A 148 -11.98 -5.77 -10.43
N LEU A 149 -11.58 -6.87 -11.07
CA LEU A 149 -10.44 -6.88 -11.99
C LEU A 149 -10.90 -6.49 -13.38
N GLY A 150 -10.40 -5.37 -13.90
CA GLY A 150 -10.63 -4.92 -15.26
C GLY A 150 -9.83 -5.73 -16.27
N THR A 151 -10.26 -5.72 -17.54
CA THR A 151 -9.49 -6.30 -18.62
C THR A 151 -8.53 -5.23 -19.17
N PRO A 152 -7.22 -5.54 -19.32
CA PRO A 152 -6.29 -4.61 -19.95
C PRO A 152 -6.75 -4.23 -21.35
N ARG A 153 -6.69 -2.95 -21.68
CA ARG A 153 -6.95 -2.48 -23.04
C ARG A 153 -5.78 -2.83 -23.96
N ALA A 154 -6.02 -2.82 -25.26
CA ALA A 154 -4.96 -3.06 -26.24
C ALA A 154 -3.80 -2.08 -26.03
N GLY A 155 -2.59 -2.60 -25.76
CA GLY A 155 -1.39 -1.81 -25.46
C GLY A 155 -1.18 -1.48 -23.97
N GLU A 156 -2.13 -1.82 -23.10
CA GLU A 156 -1.96 -1.72 -21.64
C GLU A 156 -1.40 -3.04 -21.08
N HIS A 157 -0.43 -2.94 -20.20
CA HIS A 157 0.19 -4.09 -19.55
C HIS A 157 -0.25 -4.28 -18.09
N GLU A 158 -1.15 -3.43 -17.60
CA GLU A 158 -1.60 -3.39 -16.23
C GLU A 158 -3.09 -3.69 -16.14
N ILE A 159 -3.47 -4.41 -15.09
CA ILE A 159 -4.87 -4.67 -14.74
C ILE A 159 -5.30 -3.57 -13.77
N ARG A 160 -6.40 -2.89 -14.07
CA ARG A 160 -7.05 -1.99 -13.11
C ARG A 160 -7.94 -2.81 -12.17
N ALA A 161 -7.56 -2.87 -10.90
CA ALA A 161 -8.36 -3.45 -9.83
C ALA A 161 -9.08 -2.33 -9.09
N TRP A 162 -10.40 -2.33 -9.01
CA TRP A 162 -11.17 -1.22 -8.47
C TRP A 162 -12.40 -1.66 -7.68
N ARG A 163 -12.88 -0.79 -6.81
CA ARG A 163 -14.20 -0.95 -6.16
C ARG A 163 -14.80 0.39 -5.80
N ARG A 164 -16.12 0.39 -5.59
CA ARG A 164 -16.83 1.50 -4.98
C ARG A 164 -16.65 1.47 -3.47
N LEU A 165 -16.43 2.64 -2.88
CA LEU A 165 -16.24 2.80 -1.44
C LEU A 165 -17.55 2.99 -0.66
N ASP A 166 -18.63 3.35 -1.36
CA ASP A 166 -19.97 3.53 -0.81
C ASP A 166 -20.78 2.22 -0.73
N SER A 167 -20.26 1.14 -1.30
CA SER A 167 -20.85 -0.19 -1.17
C SER A 167 -20.32 -0.89 0.07
N PRO A 168 -21.16 -1.49 0.92
CA PRO A 168 -20.66 -2.32 2.00
C PRO A 168 -19.79 -3.44 1.41
N ALA A 169 -18.65 -3.70 2.05
CA ALA A 169 -17.78 -4.79 1.67
C ALA A 169 -18.63 -6.06 1.56
N GLY A 170 -18.68 -6.67 0.38
CA GLY A 170 -19.34 -7.95 0.19
C GLY A 170 -18.79 -8.93 1.23
N ARG A 171 -19.68 -9.49 2.04
CA ARG A 171 -19.34 -10.55 2.99
C ARG A 171 -19.12 -11.85 2.26
#